data_fb2226a75e38b372a22de4e231636dc7
#
_entry.id   fb2226a75e38b372a22de4e231636dc7
#
_cell.length_a   1.000
_cell.length_b   1.000
_cell.length_c   1.000
_cell.angle_alpha   90.00
_cell.angle_beta   90.00
_cell.angle_gamma   90.00
#
_symmetry.space_group_name_H-M   'P 1'
#
loop_
_entity.id
_entity.type
_entity.pdbx_description
1 polymer ?
#
loop_
_entity_poly.entity_id
_entity_poly.type
_entity_poly.pdbx_seq_one_letter_code
_entity_poly.pdbx_strand_id
1 'polypeptide(L)'
;MTLIRYQTPELAPWSAADRWSNLRDDLNSFFELPVWSGFARSGQLFSGWSPALDLYQSNDNVIAVVELPGMRKEDIEISLHDGSLTISGERKRENISNSEKAERTERHIGTFRRSIALPTRVDANQVSATYRDGILTVTLPKAEEVKPKQIQVS
;
A
#
# COMPACT_ATOMS: atom_id res chain seq x y z
N MET A 1 0.84 -1.81 78.95
CA MET A 1 0.08 -1.17 77.81
C MET A 1 1.08 -0.79 76.74
N THR A 2 1.22 -1.67 75.70
CA THR A 2 2.29 -1.57 74.71
C THR A 2 1.70 -0.89 73.44
N LEU A 3 2.18 0.28 73.11
CA LEU A 3 1.78 1.02 71.91
C LEU A 3 2.46 0.44 70.69
N ILE A 4 1.71 -0.17 69.80
CA ILE A 4 2.16 -0.59 68.49
C ILE A 4 2.13 0.64 67.57
N ARG A 5 3.31 1.12 67.13
CA ARG A 5 3.44 2.15 66.07
C ARG A 5 3.29 1.46 64.70
N TYR A 6 2.25 1.80 63.99
CA TYR A 6 2.12 1.49 62.59
C TYR A 6 3.05 2.44 61.81
N GLN A 7 4.10 1.90 61.15
CA GLN A 7 4.82 2.62 60.12
C GLN A 7 4.04 2.46 58.83
N THR A 8 3.55 3.55 58.30
CA THR A 8 3.03 3.60 56.92
C THR A 8 4.21 3.40 55.98
N PRO A 9 4.15 2.48 54.98
CA PRO A 9 5.18 2.37 53.97
C PRO A 9 5.18 3.66 53.16
N GLU A 10 6.33 4.36 53.11
CA GLU A 10 6.55 5.44 52.19
C GLU A 10 6.42 4.89 50.77
N LEU A 11 5.37 5.27 50.10
CA LEU A 11 5.23 5.09 48.66
C LEU A 11 6.30 5.98 48.02
N ALA A 12 7.37 5.37 47.55
CA ALA A 12 8.38 6.06 46.73
C ALA A 12 7.65 6.80 45.62
N PRO A 13 7.98 8.10 45.36
CA PRO A 13 7.36 8.87 44.29
C PRO A 13 7.73 8.20 42.97
N TRP A 14 6.82 7.45 42.42
CA TRP A 14 6.94 6.93 41.07
C TRP A 14 6.83 8.11 40.12
N SER A 15 7.96 8.65 39.74
CA SER A 15 7.98 9.65 38.68
C SER A 15 7.61 8.93 37.38
N ALA A 16 6.43 9.24 36.88
CA ALA A 16 5.98 8.77 35.56
C ALA A 16 7.01 9.11 34.48
N ALA A 17 7.83 10.13 34.70
CA ALA A 17 8.90 10.58 33.83
C ALA A 17 9.98 9.50 33.60
N ASP A 18 10.36 8.73 34.63
CA ASP A 18 11.43 7.70 34.50
C ASP A 18 10.96 6.50 33.70
N ARG A 19 9.66 6.21 33.70
CA ARG A 19 9.08 5.14 32.87
C ARG A 19 8.99 5.54 31.40
N TRP A 20 8.69 6.80 31.13
CA TRP A 20 8.63 7.31 29.76
C TRP A 20 10.01 7.43 29.12
N SER A 21 11.06 7.75 29.90
CA SER A 21 12.43 7.76 29.37
C SER A 21 12.90 6.35 29.01
N ASN A 22 12.68 5.36 29.86
CA ASN A 22 13.07 3.97 29.60
C ASN A 22 12.26 3.38 28.41
N LEU A 23 10.95 3.65 28.32
CA LEU A 23 10.14 3.22 27.18
C LEU A 23 10.58 3.87 25.87
N ARG A 24 11.01 5.13 25.92
CA ARG A 24 11.52 5.85 24.76
C ARG A 24 12.89 5.30 24.30
N ASP A 25 13.77 4.93 25.23
CA ASP A 25 15.07 4.35 24.93
C ASP A 25 14.93 2.91 24.42
N ASP A 26 13.99 2.13 24.97
CA ASP A 26 13.64 0.79 24.46
C ASP A 26 13.03 0.86 23.05
N LEU A 27 12.17 1.83 22.78
CA LEU A 27 11.63 2.09 21.45
C LEU A 27 12.73 2.52 20.47
N ASN A 28 13.63 3.41 20.86
CA ASN A 28 14.76 3.82 20.02
C ASN A 28 15.68 2.64 19.70
N SER A 29 16.01 1.81 20.68
CA SER A 29 16.84 0.61 20.46
C SER A 29 16.15 -0.41 19.54
N PHE A 30 14.83 -0.52 19.62
CA PHE A 30 14.03 -1.36 18.71
C PHE A 30 14.07 -0.85 17.26
N PHE A 31 14.05 0.47 17.05
CA PHE A 31 14.20 1.09 15.73
C PHE A 31 15.65 1.07 15.20
N GLU A 32 16.65 0.93 16.07
CA GLU A 32 18.06 0.79 15.68
C GLU A 32 18.46 -0.64 15.29
N LEU A 33 17.59 -1.65 15.48
CA LEU A 33 17.85 -3.00 15.03
C LEU A 33 18.09 -3.03 13.50
N PRO A 34 19.13 -3.74 13.01
CA PRO A 34 19.47 -3.80 11.58
C PRO A 34 18.32 -4.28 10.69
N VAL A 35 17.36 -5.03 11.27
CA VAL A 35 16.15 -5.50 10.60
C VAL A 35 15.24 -4.34 10.20
N TRP A 36 15.05 -3.33 11.08
CA TRP A 36 14.23 -2.15 10.78
C TRP A 36 14.93 -1.15 9.86
N SER A 37 16.25 -1.04 9.94
CA SER A 37 16.99 -0.19 8.99
C SER A 37 16.92 -0.74 7.56
N GLY A 38 16.79 -2.05 7.40
CA GLY A 38 16.51 -2.71 6.12
C GLY A 38 15.09 -2.38 5.60
N PHE A 39 14.08 -2.41 6.47
CA PHE A 39 12.70 -2.04 6.12
C PHE A 39 12.54 -0.54 5.87
N ALA A 40 13.19 0.31 6.66
CA ALA A 40 13.17 1.77 6.44
C ALA A 40 13.89 2.16 5.14
N ARG A 41 14.98 1.47 4.77
CA ARG A 41 15.65 1.67 3.49
C ARG A 41 14.88 1.10 2.30
N SER A 42 14.17 -0.02 2.46
CA SER A 42 13.26 -0.51 1.41
C SER A 42 12.04 0.40 1.23
N GLY A 43 11.60 1.10 2.27
CA GLY A 43 10.58 2.15 2.17
C GLY A 43 11.05 3.40 1.39
N GLN A 44 12.34 3.70 1.39
CA GLN A 44 12.92 4.78 0.57
C GLN A 44 13.09 4.41 -0.91
N LEU A 45 13.11 3.11 -1.26
CA LEU A 45 13.08 2.66 -2.65
C LEU A 45 11.72 2.83 -3.31
N PHE A 46 10.67 3.12 -2.53
CA PHE A 46 9.31 3.38 -2.99
C PHE A 46 8.83 4.76 -2.52
N SER A 47 9.67 5.80 -2.68
CA SER A 47 9.21 7.19 -2.45
C SER A 47 8.27 7.68 -3.56
N GLY A 48 7.61 6.75 -4.23
CA GLY A 48 6.57 6.98 -5.20
C GLY A 48 5.18 6.95 -4.54
N TRP A 49 4.28 7.74 -5.06
CA TRP A 49 2.86 7.62 -4.78
C TRP A 49 2.35 6.23 -5.16
N SER A 50 1.56 5.59 -4.30
CA SER A 50 0.91 4.32 -4.59
C SER A 50 -0.59 4.56 -4.77
N PRO A 51 -1.16 4.42 -5.99
CA PRO A 51 -2.59 4.63 -6.22
C PRO A 51 -3.45 3.60 -5.47
N ALA A 52 -4.65 4.02 -5.06
CA ALA A 52 -5.64 3.12 -4.50
C ALA A 52 -6.02 2.06 -5.55
N LEU A 53 -6.21 0.82 -5.09
CA LEU A 53 -6.50 -0.31 -5.97
C LEU A 53 -7.40 -1.30 -5.25
N ASP A 54 -8.46 -1.70 -5.94
CA ASP A 54 -9.34 -2.79 -5.55
C ASP A 54 -9.19 -3.98 -6.50
N LEU A 55 -9.22 -5.19 -5.96
CA LEU A 55 -9.17 -6.43 -6.72
C LEU A 55 -10.43 -7.24 -6.46
N TYR A 56 -11.19 -7.50 -7.51
CA TYR A 56 -12.39 -8.32 -7.48
C TYR A 56 -12.16 -9.64 -8.21
N GLN A 57 -12.85 -10.67 -7.77
CA GLN A 57 -12.84 -11.97 -8.42
C GLN A 57 -14.25 -12.47 -8.65
N SER A 58 -14.59 -12.78 -9.90
CA SER A 58 -15.82 -13.45 -10.30
C SER A 58 -15.53 -14.91 -10.69
N ASN A 59 -16.53 -15.64 -11.18
CA ASN A 59 -16.34 -17.01 -11.67
C ASN A 59 -15.35 -17.06 -12.84
N ASP A 60 -15.42 -16.11 -13.77
CA ASP A 60 -14.67 -16.14 -15.02
C ASP A 60 -13.52 -15.14 -15.07
N ASN A 61 -13.56 -14.08 -14.27
CA ASN A 61 -12.62 -12.97 -14.36
C ASN A 61 -12.03 -12.59 -13.01
N VAL A 62 -10.82 -12.03 -13.05
CA VAL A 62 -10.25 -11.15 -12.02
C VAL A 62 -10.33 -9.72 -12.57
N ILE A 63 -10.76 -8.77 -11.77
CA ILE A 63 -10.93 -7.37 -12.17
C ILE A 63 -10.15 -6.50 -11.20
N ALA A 64 -9.20 -5.73 -11.72
CA ALA A 64 -8.47 -4.72 -10.94
C ALA A 64 -9.02 -3.34 -11.29
N VAL A 65 -9.37 -2.55 -10.27
CA VAL A 65 -9.85 -1.19 -10.38
C VAL A 65 -8.86 -0.27 -9.69
N VAL A 66 -8.33 0.72 -10.40
CA VAL A 66 -7.25 1.58 -9.91
C VAL A 66 -7.60 3.05 -10.09
N GLU A 67 -7.39 3.86 -9.04
CA GLU A 67 -7.64 5.29 -9.07
C GLU A 67 -6.42 6.06 -9.58
N LEU A 68 -6.52 6.61 -10.78
CA LEU A 68 -5.46 7.34 -11.46
C LEU A 68 -5.94 8.71 -11.97
N PRO A 69 -6.60 9.54 -11.14
CA PRO A 69 -7.15 10.82 -11.60
C PRO A 69 -6.06 11.76 -12.10
N GLY A 70 -6.36 12.52 -13.15
CA GLY A 70 -5.45 13.51 -13.72
C GLY A 70 -4.27 12.92 -14.50
N MET A 71 -4.39 11.68 -14.98
CA MET A 71 -3.43 11.06 -15.88
C MET A 71 -3.96 10.97 -17.30
N ARG A 72 -3.08 10.79 -18.26
CA ARG A 72 -3.41 10.45 -19.65
C ARG A 72 -3.21 8.95 -19.84
N LYS A 73 -3.90 8.37 -20.80
CA LYS A 73 -3.75 6.95 -21.15
C LYS A 73 -2.32 6.58 -21.49
N GLU A 74 -1.64 7.49 -22.20
CA GLU A 74 -0.28 7.34 -22.69
C GLU A 74 0.78 7.33 -21.58
N ASP A 75 0.41 7.84 -20.38
CA ASP A 75 1.27 7.90 -19.21
C ASP A 75 1.05 6.71 -18.27
N ILE A 76 0.23 5.72 -18.67
CA ILE A 76 -0.09 4.51 -17.90
C ILE A 76 0.43 3.29 -18.62
N GLU A 77 1.20 2.47 -17.94
CA GLU A 77 1.75 1.21 -18.42
C GLU A 77 1.23 0.05 -17.58
N ILE A 78 0.82 -1.03 -18.24
CA ILE A 78 0.29 -2.24 -17.61
C ILE A 78 1.12 -3.41 -18.09
N SER A 79 1.62 -4.23 -17.18
CA SER A 79 2.34 -5.46 -17.49
C SER A 79 1.85 -6.62 -16.60
N LEU A 80 1.86 -7.81 -17.17
CA LEU A 80 1.52 -9.06 -16.49
C LEU A 80 2.73 -9.99 -16.60
N HIS A 81 3.27 -10.41 -15.46
CA HIS A 81 4.41 -11.32 -15.42
C HIS A 81 4.30 -12.23 -14.19
N ASP A 82 4.53 -13.52 -14.37
CA ASP A 82 4.54 -14.54 -13.32
C ASP A 82 3.36 -14.44 -12.32
N GLY A 83 2.15 -14.26 -12.85
CA GLY A 83 0.95 -14.14 -12.02
C GLY A 83 0.87 -12.83 -11.21
N SER A 84 1.68 -11.85 -11.56
CA SER A 84 1.68 -10.51 -10.96
C SER A 84 1.25 -9.46 -11.98
N LEU A 85 0.23 -8.67 -11.65
CA LEU A 85 -0.18 -7.49 -12.40
C LEU A 85 0.61 -6.29 -11.89
N THR A 86 1.37 -5.64 -12.78
CA THR A 86 2.09 -4.41 -12.47
C THR A 86 1.48 -3.26 -13.25
N ILE A 87 1.17 -2.18 -12.56
CA ILE A 87 0.67 -0.93 -13.13
C ILE A 87 1.66 0.16 -12.74
N SER A 88 2.18 0.87 -13.73
CA SER A 88 3.15 1.94 -13.56
C SER A 88 2.80 3.14 -14.42
N GLY A 89 3.38 4.29 -14.10
CA GLY A 89 3.18 5.50 -14.88
C GLY A 89 3.74 6.73 -14.21
N GLU A 90 3.50 7.88 -14.84
CA GLU A 90 3.94 9.18 -14.34
C GLU A 90 2.79 10.18 -14.36
N ARG A 91 2.46 10.74 -13.18
CA ARG A 91 1.56 11.89 -13.10
C ARG A 91 2.37 13.17 -13.28
N LYS A 92 2.18 13.81 -14.41
CA LYS A 92 2.87 15.06 -14.74
C LYS A 92 2.19 16.25 -14.08
N ARG A 93 2.99 17.27 -13.73
CA ARG A 93 2.46 18.55 -13.27
C ARG A 93 1.87 19.30 -14.47
N GLU A 94 0.63 19.71 -14.37
CA GLU A 94 0.07 20.67 -15.30
C GLU A 94 0.69 22.04 -15.05
N ASN A 95 1.21 22.69 -16.11
CA ASN A 95 1.66 24.07 -16.04
C ASN A 95 0.43 24.99 -16.01
N ILE A 96 0.11 25.49 -14.83
CA ILE A 96 -1.06 26.38 -14.64
C ILE A 96 -0.78 27.78 -15.17
N SER A 97 0.35 28.29 -15.21
CA SER A 97 0.93 29.39 -16.02
C SER A 97 2.33 29.67 -15.54
N ASN A 98 3.18 30.27 -16.38
CA ASN A 98 4.57 30.57 -16.01
C ASN A 98 4.73 31.67 -14.97
N SER A 99 3.64 32.33 -14.57
CA SER A 99 3.62 33.46 -13.63
C SER A 99 3.07 33.10 -12.25
N GLU A 100 2.47 31.93 -12.08
CA GLU A 100 1.83 31.55 -10.81
C GLU A 100 2.75 30.68 -9.97
N LYS A 101 2.96 31.10 -8.70
CA LYS A 101 3.65 30.28 -7.69
C LYS A 101 2.59 29.48 -6.93
N ALA A 102 2.79 28.17 -6.83
CA ALA A 102 1.94 27.35 -6.00
C ALA A 102 2.17 27.70 -4.52
N GLU A 103 1.15 28.21 -3.85
CA GLU A 103 1.18 28.47 -2.41
C GLU A 103 1.12 27.17 -1.59
N ARG A 104 0.37 26.17 -2.09
CA ARG A 104 0.22 24.87 -1.44
C ARG A 104 0.07 23.77 -2.49
N THR A 105 0.82 22.69 -2.34
CA THR A 105 0.75 21.52 -3.22
C THR A 105 0.56 20.27 -2.36
N GLU A 106 -0.57 19.60 -2.53
CA GLU A 106 -0.91 18.36 -1.82
C GLU A 106 -1.05 17.15 -2.77
N ARG A 107 -1.22 17.42 -4.09
CA ARG A 107 -1.32 16.35 -5.08
C ARG A 107 0.01 15.65 -5.25
N HIS A 108 0.00 14.32 -5.23
CA HIS A 108 1.17 13.53 -5.57
C HIS A 108 1.48 13.66 -7.07
N ILE A 109 2.69 14.06 -7.39
CA ILE A 109 3.22 14.23 -8.75
C ILE A 109 4.45 13.33 -8.87
N GLY A 110 4.68 12.79 -10.07
CA GLY A 110 5.82 11.94 -10.36
C GLY A 110 5.42 10.50 -10.69
N THR A 111 6.40 9.62 -10.68
CA THR A 111 6.24 8.22 -11.04
C THR A 111 5.58 7.42 -9.94
N PHE A 112 4.81 6.40 -10.35
CA PHE A 112 4.29 5.37 -9.46
C PHE A 112 4.52 3.99 -10.07
N ARG A 113 4.57 3.00 -9.21
CA ARG A 113 4.57 1.59 -9.58
C ARG A 113 3.81 0.79 -8.53
N ARG A 114 2.82 0.03 -8.96
CA ARG A 114 2.06 -0.87 -8.10
C ARG A 114 2.05 -2.25 -8.69
N SER A 115 2.47 -3.24 -7.91
CA SER A 115 2.47 -4.65 -8.29
C SER A 115 1.59 -5.42 -7.33
N ILE A 116 0.71 -6.28 -7.85
CA ILE A 116 -0.18 -7.14 -7.08
C ILE A 116 -0.12 -8.56 -7.62
N ALA A 117 -0.02 -9.52 -6.71
CA ALA A 117 -0.16 -10.91 -7.04
C ALA A 117 -1.63 -11.23 -7.35
N LEU A 118 -1.87 -11.94 -8.44
CA LEU A 118 -3.22 -12.38 -8.79
C LEU A 118 -3.58 -13.65 -8.00
N PRO A 119 -4.84 -13.77 -7.55
CA PRO A 119 -5.28 -14.90 -6.72
C PRO A 119 -5.37 -16.22 -7.51
N THR A 120 -5.29 -16.14 -8.84
CA THR A 120 -5.44 -17.29 -9.74
C THR A 120 -4.73 -17.05 -11.07
N ARG A 121 -4.51 -18.10 -11.85
CA ARG A 121 -3.97 -17.99 -13.22
C ARG A 121 -4.99 -17.32 -14.15
N VAL A 122 -4.50 -16.44 -14.99
CA VAL A 122 -5.30 -15.70 -15.98
C VAL A 122 -4.75 -15.95 -17.39
N ASP A 123 -5.59 -15.76 -18.38
CA ASP A 123 -5.17 -15.81 -19.79
C ASP A 123 -4.64 -14.42 -20.21
N ALA A 124 -3.32 -14.32 -20.33
CA ALA A 124 -2.66 -13.07 -20.69
C ALA A 124 -3.07 -12.54 -22.08
N ASN A 125 -3.52 -13.42 -23.00
CA ASN A 125 -3.90 -13.02 -24.36
C ASN A 125 -5.29 -12.38 -24.42
N GLN A 126 -6.11 -12.54 -23.39
CA GLN A 126 -7.48 -12.01 -23.32
C GLN A 126 -7.64 -10.87 -22.32
N VAL A 127 -6.53 -10.36 -21.78
CA VAL A 127 -6.56 -9.21 -20.87
C VAL A 127 -7.03 -7.96 -21.61
N SER A 128 -7.95 -7.24 -21.01
CA SER A 128 -8.42 -5.94 -21.51
C SER A 128 -8.33 -4.87 -20.43
N ALA A 129 -8.09 -3.63 -20.84
CA ALA A 129 -8.02 -2.50 -19.94
C ALA A 129 -8.82 -1.32 -20.49
N THR A 130 -9.56 -0.65 -19.63
CA THR A 130 -10.29 0.57 -19.95
C THR A 130 -9.92 1.66 -18.94
N TYR A 131 -9.74 2.88 -19.43
CA TYR A 131 -9.48 4.04 -18.59
C TYR A 131 -10.50 5.12 -18.87
N ARG A 132 -11.33 5.46 -17.87
CA ARG A 132 -12.38 6.47 -17.95
C ARG A 132 -12.51 7.21 -16.62
N ASP A 133 -12.72 8.50 -16.68
CA ASP A 133 -12.99 9.35 -15.51
C ASP A 133 -11.95 9.22 -14.37
N GLY A 134 -10.69 8.96 -14.73
CA GLY A 134 -9.62 8.77 -13.76
C GLY A 134 -9.58 7.38 -13.13
N ILE A 135 -10.41 6.45 -13.58
CA ILE A 135 -10.44 5.06 -13.13
C ILE A 135 -9.90 4.15 -14.23
N LEU A 136 -8.90 3.36 -13.89
CA LEU A 136 -8.40 2.27 -14.73
C LEU A 136 -9.03 0.96 -14.27
N THR A 137 -9.72 0.30 -15.18
CA THR A 137 -10.29 -1.04 -14.96
C THR A 137 -9.56 -2.03 -15.85
N VAL A 138 -8.91 -3.03 -15.25
CA VAL A 138 -8.24 -4.13 -15.95
C VAL A 138 -9.03 -5.40 -15.71
N THR A 139 -9.51 -6.01 -16.79
CA THR A 139 -10.24 -7.28 -16.77
C THR A 139 -9.31 -8.38 -17.24
N LEU A 140 -9.12 -9.39 -16.40
CA LEU A 140 -8.22 -10.51 -16.61
C LEU A 140 -9.05 -11.80 -16.58
N PRO A 141 -9.39 -12.39 -17.74
CA PRO A 141 -10.09 -13.67 -17.80
C PRO A 141 -9.24 -14.76 -17.14
N LYS A 142 -9.90 -15.64 -16.37
CA LYS A 142 -9.22 -16.79 -15.76
C LYS A 142 -8.85 -17.79 -16.85
N ALA A 143 -7.69 -18.42 -16.70
CA ALA A 143 -7.30 -19.52 -17.58
C ALA A 143 -8.33 -20.67 -17.50
N GLU A 144 -8.60 -21.33 -18.61
CA GLU A 144 -9.60 -22.42 -18.71
C GLU A 144 -9.37 -23.55 -17.68
N GLU A 145 -8.11 -23.80 -17.33
CA GLU A 145 -7.71 -24.83 -16.36
C GLU A 145 -8.23 -24.57 -14.93
N VAL A 146 -8.54 -23.33 -14.60
CA VAL A 146 -8.98 -22.90 -13.25
C VAL A 146 -10.46 -22.55 -13.19
N LYS A 147 -11.18 -22.61 -14.30
CA LYS A 147 -12.64 -22.41 -14.31
C LYS A 147 -13.37 -23.62 -13.69
N PRO A 148 -14.45 -23.39 -12.93
CA PRO A 148 -15.25 -24.48 -12.38
C PRO A 148 -15.79 -25.37 -13.50
N LYS A 149 -15.50 -26.69 -13.44
CA LYS A 149 -16.10 -27.67 -14.34
C LYS A 149 -17.33 -28.29 -13.66
N GLN A 150 -18.46 -28.23 -14.33
CA GLN A 150 -19.66 -28.98 -13.91
C GLN A 150 -19.44 -30.48 -14.16
N ILE A 151 -19.46 -31.29 -13.09
CA ILE A 151 -19.38 -32.74 -13.20
C ILE A 151 -20.81 -33.26 -13.15
N GLN A 152 -21.25 -33.92 -14.24
CA GLN A 152 -22.51 -34.66 -14.25
C GLN A 152 -22.29 -36.01 -13.60
N VAL A 153 -23.10 -36.32 -12.59
CA VAL A 153 -23.16 -37.62 -11.96
C VAL A 153 -24.11 -38.47 -12.82
N SER A 154 -23.57 -39.53 -13.41
CA SER A 154 -24.35 -40.55 -14.14
C SER A 154 -24.80 -41.66 -13.21
#